data_8aa14cb329ba158b47842d0b58acb848
#
_entry.id   8aa14cb329ba158b47842d0b58acb848
#
_cell.length_a   1.000
_cell.length_b   1.000
_cell.length_c   1.000
_cell.angle_alpha   90.00
_cell.angle_beta   90.00
_cell.angle_gamma   90.00
#
_symmetry.space_group_name_H-M   'P 1'
#
loop_
_entity.id
_entity.type
_entity.pdbx_description
1 polymer ?
#
loop_
_entity_poly.entity_id
_entity_poly.type
_entity_poly.pdbx_seq_one_letter_code
_entity_poly.pdbx_strand_id
1 'polypeptide(L)'
;MERHPLTEVTKEQFLKLLSDYTERDLVVGRTTVGPHLDEISFSVEINGVWQPTKYILSRGENKILLLAFIRLLGKYVEEISGKKPLFLLDDVLSELDSDHTQILCHLFEDATTIMTTQPNHTAGLPNSIVKIEL
;
A
#
# COMPACT_ATOMS: atom_id res chain seq x y z
N MET A 1 -20.19 7.88 -11.18
CA MET A 1 -19.73 7.25 -12.45
C MET A 1 -18.91 6.04 -12.02
N GLU A 2 -19.55 4.87 -12.03
CA GLU A 2 -18.88 3.61 -11.66
C GLU A 2 -17.85 3.29 -12.74
N ARG A 3 -16.57 3.27 -12.35
CA ARG A 3 -15.52 2.74 -13.23
C ARG A 3 -15.59 1.22 -13.10
N HIS A 4 -16.01 0.53 -14.14
CA HIS A 4 -15.81 -0.91 -14.21
C HIS A 4 -14.30 -1.19 -14.19
N PRO A 5 -13.84 -2.21 -13.43
CA PRO A 5 -12.46 -2.64 -13.49
C PRO A 5 -12.15 -2.97 -14.95
N LEU A 6 -11.11 -2.33 -15.50
CA LEU A 6 -10.62 -2.62 -16.84
C LEU A 6 -9.95 -4.00 -16.80
N THR A 7 -10.73 -5.04 -17.02
CA THR A 7 -10.21 -6.36 -17.31
C THR A 7 -9.53 -6.30 -18.68
N GLU A 8 -8.20 -6.32 -18.68
CA GLU A 8 -7.33 -6.38 -19.87
C GLU A 8 -7.54 -5.27 -20.90
N VAL A 9 -7.01 -4.08 -20.62
CA VAL A 9 -6.89 -3.01 -21.62
C VAL A 9 -5.73 -3.33 -22.55
N THR A 10 -5.98 -3.48 -23.85
CA THR A 10 -4.90 -3.62 -24.82
C THR A 10 -4.10 -2.32 -24.93
N LYS A 11 -2.84 -2.43 -25.42
CA LYS A 11 -2.00 -1.26 -25.67
C LYS A 11 -2.70 -0.24 -26.57
N GLU A 12 -3.39 -0.70 -27.60
CA GLU A 12 -4.12 0.13 -28.58
C GLU A 12 -5.26 0.89 -27.91
N GLN A 13 -6.03 0.21 -27.05
CA GLN A 13 -7.13 0.83 -26.29
C GLN A 13 -6.59 1.90 -25.34
N PHE A 14 -5.46 1.63 -24.66
CA PHE A 14 -4.84 2.59 -23.75
C PHE A 14 -4.29 3.82 -24.49
N LEU A 15 -3.62 3.62 -25.64
CA LEU A 15 -3.13 4.74 -26.47
C LEU A 15 -4.27 5.59 -27.01
N LYS A 16 -5.38 4.97 -27.42
CA LYS A 16 -6.58 5.70 -27.82
C LYS A 16 -7.15 6.53 -26.67
N LEU A 17 -7.27 5.92 -25.48
CA LEU A 17 -7.73 6.63 -24.28
C LEU A 17 -6.86 7.86 -23.96
N LEU A 18 -5.54 7.73 -24.01
CA LEU A 18 -4.62 8.87 -23.81
C LEU A 18 -4.83 9.96 -24.87
N SER A 19 -5.01 9.58 -26.15
CA SER A 19 -5.27 10.53 -27.24
C SER A 19 -6.57 11.29 -27.04
N ASP A 20 -7.65 10.59 -26.68
CA ASP A 20 -8.99 11.16 -26.47
C ASP A 20 -9.02 12.18 -25.29
N TYR A 21 -8.09 12.07 -24.34
CA TYR A 21 -7.99 12.95 -23.16
C TYR A 21 -6.91 14.02 -23.25
N THR A 22 -6.13 14.07 -24.35
CA THR A 22 -4.98 14.98 -24.50
C THR A 22 -5.35 16.46 -24.31
N GLU A 23 -6.42 16.93 -24.93
CA GLU A 23 -6.86 18.33 -24.78
C GLU A 23 -7.20 18.69 -23.33
N ARG A 24 -7.89 17.80 -22.64
CA ARG A 24 -8.22 17.96 -21.21
C ARG A 24 -6.96 17.98 -20.35
N ASP A 25 -6.02 17.10 -20.61
CA ASP A 25 -4.77 16.97 -19.88
C ASP A 25 -3.92 18.23 -20.02
N LEU A 26 -3.87 18.84 -21.21
CA LEU A 26 -3.20 20.10 -21.47
C LEU A 26 -3.81 21.26 -20.66
N VAL A 27 -5.14 21.31 -20.56
CA VAL A 27 -5.84 22.34 -19.77
C VAL A 27 -5.61 22.16 -18.27
N VAL A 28 -5.62 20.91 -17.78
CA VAL A 28 -5.45 20.60 -16.36
C VAL A 28 -3.98 20.58 -15.92
N GLY A 29 -3.04 20.51 -16.87
CA GLY A 29 -1.60 20.44 -16.61
C GLY A 29 -1.11 19.10 -16.04
N ARG A 30 -1.91 18.04 -16.15
CA ARG A 30 -1.56 16.68 -15.72
C ARG A 30 -2.39 15.64 -16.44
N THR A 31 -1.88 14.41 -16.53
CA THR A 31 -2.63 13.27 -17.07
C THR A 31 -3.84 12.95 -16.19
N THR A 32 -5.03 12.88 -16.79
CA THR A 32 -6.32 12.62 -16.12
C THR A 32 -6.85 11.21 -16.35
N VAL A 33 -6.09 10.34 -17.02
CA VAL A 33 -6.36 8.92 -17.22
C VAL A 33 -5.08 8.11 -17.07
N GLY A 34 -5.17 6.90 -16.55
CA GLY A 34 -4.05 5.99 -16.42
C GLY A 34 -3.96 5.30 -15.06
N PRO A 35 -3.05 4.32 -14.91
CA PRO A 35 -2.95 3.48 -13.72
C PRO A 35 -2.59 4.25 -12.43
N HIS A 36 -2.00 5.43 -12.54
CA HIS A 36 -1.72 6.31 -11.39
C HIS A 36 -2.99 6.90 -10.73
N LEU A 37 -4.15 6.74 -11.37
CA LEU A 37 -5.46 7.15 -10.84
C LEU A 37 -6.30 5.95 -10.39
N ASP A 38 -5.77 4.73 -10.52
CA ASP A 38 -6.47 3.54 -10.06
C ASP A 38 -6.46 3.48 -8.54
N GLU A 39 -7.58 3.09 -7.96
CA GLU A 39 -7.72 2.87 -6.53
C GLU A 39 -7.67 1.37 -6.23
N ILE A 40 -6.83 0.99 -5.26
CA ILE A 40 -6.84 -0.36 -4.70
C ILE A 40 -7.78 -0.35 -3.51
N SER A 41 -8.83 -1.17 -3.57
CA SER A 41 -9.76 -1.35 -2.45
C SER A 41 -9.71 -2.78 -1.95
N PHE A 42 -9.75 -2.93 -0.63
CA PHE A 42 -9.88 -4.22 0.03
C PHE A 42 -11.32 -4.42 0.48
N SER A 43 -11.80 -5.64 0.36
CA SER A 43 -13.12 -6.03 0.87
C SER A 43 -13.01 -7.33 1.63
N VAL A 44 -13.87 -7.51 2.63
CA VAL A 44 -14.01 -8.74 3.42
C VAL A 44 -15.44 -9.26 3.31
N GLU A 45 -15.58 -10.56 3.24
CA GLU A 45 -16.88 -11.21 3.23
C GLU A 45 -17.36 -11.42 4.68
N ILE A 46 -18.51 -10.84 5.02
CA ILE A 46 -19.17 -11.02 6.32
C ILE A 46 -20.58 -11.50 6.05
N ASN A 47 -20.92 -12.69 6.56
CA ASN A 47 -22.23 -13.31 6.39
C ASN A 47 -22.71 -13.39 4.91
N GLY A 48 -21.78 -13.70 3.99
CA GLY A 48 -22.07 -13.82 2.56
C GLY A 48 -22.14 -12.48 1.81
N VAL A 49 -21.82 -11.35 2.46
CA VAL A 49 -21.83 -10.01 1.85
C VAL A 49 -20.42 -9.41 1.84
N TRP A 50 -19.94 -9.04 0.65
CA TRP A 50 -18.68 -8.33 0.50
C TRP A 50 -18.80 -6.86 0.91
N GLN A 51 -18.00 -6.45 1.88
CA GLN A 51 -18.01 -5.10 2.42
C GLN A 51 -16.59 -4.49 2.34
N PRO A 52 -16.46 -3.22 1.91
CA PRO A 52 -15.17 -2.55 1.89
C PRO A 52 -14.58 -2.43 3.30
N THR A 53 -13.30 -2.81 3.46
CA THR A 53 -12.61 -2.82 4.76
C THR A 53 -12.56 -1.44 5.42
N LYS A 54 -12.55 -0.37 4.63
CA LYS A 54 -12.55 1.02 5.14
C LYS A 54 -13.73 1.38 6.03
N TYR A 55 -14.84 0.62 5.97
CA TYR A 55 -16.02 0.85 6.80
C TYR A 55 -16.09 -0.09 8.01
N ILE A 56 -15.24 -1.11 8.07
CA ILE A 56 -15.29 -2.19 9.05
C ILE A 56 -14.09 -2.16 9.97
N LEU A 57 -12.91 -1.96 9.39
CA LEU A 57 -11.65 -1.98 10.10
C LEU A 57 -11.32 -0.60 10.69
N SER A 58 -10.68 -0.59 11.85
CA SER A 58 -10.06 0.60 12.43
C SER A 58 -8.96 1.15 11.52
N ARG A 59 -8.47 2.35 11.80
CA ARG A 59 -7.35 2.96 11.06
C ARG A 59 -6.09 2.11 11.15
N GLY A 60 -5.76 1.62 12.36
CA GLY A 60 -4.61 0.75 12.59
C GLY A 60 -4.71 -0.56 11.81
N GLU A 61 -5.87 -1.24 11.85
CA GLU A 61 -6.10 -2.47 11.10
C GLU A 61 -6.01 -2.27 9.58
N ASN A 62 -6.60 -1.19 9.04
CA ASN A 62 -6.45 -0.84 7.62
C ASN A 62 -5.00 -0.55 7.24
N LYS A 63 -4.22 0.09 8.14
CA LYS A 63 -2.80 0.36 7.94
C LYS A 63 -2.00 -0.94 7.89
N ILE A 64 -2.24 -1.86 8.83
CA ILE A 64 -1.61 -3.20 8.82
C ILE A 64 -1.97 -3.97 7.54
N LEU A 65 -3.22 -3.94 7.11
CA LEU A 65 -3.66 -4.58 5.87
C LEU A 65 -2.90 -4.03 4.65
N LEU A 66 -2.75 -2.71 4.56
CA LEU A 66 -1.97 -2.07 3.48
C LEU A 66 -0.49 -2.48 3.55
N LEU A 67 0.11 -2.49 4.73
CA LEU A 67 1.52 -2.89 4.92
C LEU A 67 1.73 -4.38 4.59
N ALA A 68 0.78 -5.26 4.91
CA ALA A 68 0.79 -6.66 4.49
C ALA A 68 0.74 -6.80 2.96
N PHE A 69 -0.07 -6.00 2.29
CA PHE A 69 -0.12 -5.95 0.84
C PHE A 69 1.20 -5.47 0.22
N ILE A 70 1.81 -4.41 0.77
CA ILE A 70 3.14 -3.92 0.34
C ILE A 70 4.20 -5.00 0.54
N ARG A 71 4.15 -5.73 1.65
CA ARG A 71 5.07 -6.85 1.92
C ARG A 71 4.90 -7.98 0.90
N LEU A 72 3.66 -8.31 0.53
CA LEU A 72 3.35 -9.29 -0.51
C LEU A 72 3.88 -8.85 -1.88
N LEU A 73 3.70 -7.58 -2.25
CA LEU A 73 4.28 -7.01 -3.48
C LEU A 73 5.81 -7.11 -3.48
N GLY A 74 6.45 -6.87 -2.33
CA GLY A 74 7.89 -7.06 -2.20
C GLY A 74 8.34 -8.51 -2.46
N LYS A 75 7.61 -9.50 -1.93
CA LYS A 75 7.88 -10.92 -2.24
C LYS A 75 7.73 -11.21 -3.74
N TYR A 76 6.69 -10.69 -4.36
CA TYR A 76 6.49 -10.83 -5.80
C TYR A 76 7.64 -10.22 -6.61
N VAL A 77 8.12 -9.02 -6.23
CA VAL A 77 9.28 -8.39 -6.87
C VAL A 77 10.55 -9.23 -6.68
N GLU A 78 10.77 -9.81 -5.50
CA GLU A 78 11.89 -10.72 -5.24
C GLU A 78 11.85 -11.95 -6.16
N GLU A 79 10.68 -12.56 -6.32
CA GLU A 79 10.48 -13.73 -7.19
C GLU A 79 10.83 -13.43 -8.65
N ILE A 80 10.38 -12.30 -9.20
CA ILE A 80 10.61 -11.97 -10.62
C ILE A 80 11.98 -11.36 -10.90
N SER A 81 12.59 -10.67 -9.93
CA SER A 81 13.88 -9.97 -10.11
C SER A 81 15.07 -10.74 -9.57
N GLY A 82 14.86 -11.73 -8.70
CA GLY A 82 15.90 -12.41 -7.93
C GLY A 82 16.61 -11.53 -6.90
N LYS A 83 16.09 -10.32 -6.61
CA LYS A 83 16.69 -9.36 -5.68
C LYS A 83 15.75 -9.09 -4.50
N LYS A 84 16.31 -9.14 -3.29
CA LYS A 84 15.55 -8.78 -2.07
C LYS A 84 15.25 -7.27 -2.07
N PRO A 85 13.99 -6.88 -1.87
CA PRO A 85 13.63 -5.47 -1.75
C PRO A 85 14.10 -4.89 -0.42
N LEU A 86 14.41 -3.59 -0.41
CA LEU A 86 14.56 -2.77 0.78
C LEU A 86 13.24 -2.02 1.01
N PHE A 87 12.64 -2.18 2.19
CA PHE A 87 11.44 -1.45 2.56
C PHE A 87 11.80 -0.16 3.30
N LEU A 88 11.22 0.94 2.86
CA LEU A 88 11.32 2.24 3.52
C LEU A 88 9.93 2.62 4.03
N LEU A 89 9.76 2.67 5.34
CA LEU A 89 8.48 2.90 5.99
C LEU A 89 8.56 4.21 6.79
N ASP A 90 7.84 5.23 6.31
CA ASP A 90 7.86 6.54 6.93
C ASP A 90 6.69 6.73 7.90
N ASP A 91 7.02 7.08 9.16
CA ASP A 91 6.08 7.33 10.28
C ASP A 91 4.94 6.30 10.42
N VAL A 92 5.28 5.02 10.21
CA VAL A 92 4.26 3.96 10.16
C VAL A 92 3.67 3.62 11.54
N LEU A 93 4.37 3.93 12.62
CA LEU A 93 3.95 3.59 14.00
C LEU A 93 2.96 4.59 14.61
N SER A 94 2.79 5.79 14.02
CA SER A 94 2.02 6.89 14.61
C SER A 94 0.54 6.58 14.89
N GLU A 95 -0.05 5.61 14.19
CA GLU A 95 -1.46 5.23 14.33
C GLU A 95 -1.64 3.78 14.85
N LEU A 96 -0.55 3.14 15.26
CA LEU A 96 -0.55 1.77 15.73
C LEU A 96 -0.45 1.73 17.26
N ASP A 97 -1.24 0.87 17.88
CA ASP A 97 -1.05 0.47 19.28
C ASP A 97 0.08 -0.58 19.40
N SER A 98 0.36 -1.04 20.61
CA SER A 98 1.42 -2.02 20.90
C SER A 98 1.22 -3.33 20.16
N ASP A 99 -0.03 -3.80 20.04
CA ASP A 99 -0.35 -5.09 19.44
C ASP A 99 -0.17 -5.04 17.94
N HIS A 100 -0.69 -3.98 17.29
CA HIS A 100 -0.46 -3.75 15.86
C HIS A 100 1.01 -3.48 15.54
N THR A 101 1.76 -2.82 16.43
CA THR A 101 3.21 -2.64 16.29
C THR A 101 3.94 -3.99 16.26
N GLN A 102 3.57 -4.94 17.13
CA GLN A 102 4.14 -6.29 17.11
C GLN A 102 3.81 -7.06 15.83
N ILE A 103 2.57 -6.95 15.36
CA ILE A 103 2.16 -7.56 14.08
C ILE A 103 2.99 -6.99 12.92
N LEU A 104 3.20 -5.66 12.88
CA LEU A 104 4.05 -5.02 11.89
C LEU A 104 5.49 -5.55 11.93
N CYS A 105 6.09 -5.63 13.12
CA CYS A 105 7.45 -6.14 13.26
C CYS A 105 7.58 -7.60 12.79
N HIS A 106 6.62 -8.45 13.12
CA HIS A 106 6.58 -9.83 12.65
C HIS A 106 6.41 -9.92 11.12
N LEU A 107 5.58 -9.06 10.54
CA LEU A 107 5.34 -9.01 9.10
C LEU A 107 6.62 -8.72 8.29
N PHE A 108 7.56 -7.95 8.86
CA PHE A 108 8.80 -7.53 8.20
C PHE A 108 10.06 -8.17 8.81
N GLU A 109 9.96 -9.17 9.69
CA GLU A 109 11.10 -9.76 10.41
C GLU A 109 12.15 -10.39 9.48
N ASP A 110 11.72 -10.94 8.35
CA ASP A 110 12.57 -11.57 7.31
C ASP A 110 12.95 -10.61 6.17
N ALA A 111 12.63 -9.31 6.31
CA ALA A 111 12.88 -8.30 5.29
C ALA A 111 13.87 -7.22 5.77
N THR A 112 14.69 -6.70 4.84
CA THR A 112 15.48 -5.52 5.13
C THR A 112 14.58 -4.30 5.13
N THR A 113 14.42 -3.67 6.31
CA THR A 113 13.48 -2.58 6.51
C THR A 113 14.15 -1.42 7.26
N ILE A 114 13.94 -0.22 6.77
CA ILE A 114 14.26 1.02 7.48
C ILE A 114 12.94 1.73 7.76
N MET A 115 12.70 2.07 9.02
CA MET A 115 11.49 2.80 9.38
C MET A 115 11.83 4.05 10.20
N THR A 116 11.09 5.13 9.96
CA THR A 116 11.12 6.32 10.78
C THR A 116 9.96 6.30 11.77
N THR A 117 10.15 6.87 12.95
CA THR A 117 9.10 7.04 13.94
C THR A 117 9.43 8.16 14.91
N GLN A 118 8.43 8.69 15.58
CA GLN A 118 8.61 9.63 16.67
C GLN A 118 9.00 8.90 17.95
N PRO A 119 9.79 9.52 18.85
CA PRO A 119 10.27 8.87 20.08
C PRO A 119 9.17 8.30 20.99
N ASN A 120 7.98 8.92 20.99
CA ASN A 120 6.82 8.49 21.77
C ASN A 120 6.06 7.29 21.17
N HIS A 121 6.37 6.87 19.93
CA HIS A 121 5.69 5.75 19.23
C HIS A 121 6.58 4.50 19.14
N THR A 122 7.48 4.29 20.10
CA THR A 122 8.37 3.12 20.11
C THR A 122 7.85 1.97 20.99
N ALA A 123 6.67 2.10 21.58
CA ALA A 123 6.04 1.04 22.37
C ALA A 123 5.76 -0.19 21.51
N GLY A 124 6.07 -1.38 21.99
CA GLY A 124 5.87 -2.64 21.28
C GLY A 124 6.99 -3.04 20.30
N LEU A 125 8.00 -2.18 20.09
CA LEU A 125 9.14 -2.55 19.26
C LEU A 125 10.02 -3.60 19.98
N PRO A 126 10.40 -4.69 19.27
CA PRO A 126 11.30 -5.70 19.83
C PRO A 126 12.72 -5.15 20.04
N ASN A 127 13.42 -5.70 21.03
CA ASN A 127 14.81 -5.30 21.36
C ASN A 127 15.83 -5.63 20.26
N SER A 128 15.43 -6.47 19.27
CA SER A 128 16.28 -6.83 18.13
C SER A 128 16.40 -5.72 17.09
N ILE A 129 15.58 -4.66 17.19
CA ILE A 129 15.63 -3.54 16.25
C ILE A 129 16.78 -2.61 16.62
N VAL A 130 17.63 -2.28 15.64
CA VAL A 130 18.67 -1.27 15.79
C VAL A 130 18.02 0.12 15.71
N LYS A 131 18.12 0.88 16.81
CA LYS A 131 17.63 2.27 16.87
C LYS A 131 18.77 3.23 16.57
N ILE A 132 18.51 4.20 15.69
CA ILE A 132 19.41 5.30 15.35
C ILE A 132 18.65 6.58 15.64
N GLU A 133 19.15 7.41 16.54
CA GLU A 133 18.62 8.74 16.82
C GLU A 133 19.39 9.76 15.98
N LEU A 134 18.66 10.66 15.32
CA LEU A 134 19.19 11.71 14.44
C LEU A 134 19.05 13.08 15.12
#